data_0c3e60ed458e490ea89c3d5167190964
#
_entry.id   0c3e60ed458e490ea89c3d5167190964
#
_cell.length_a   1.000
_cell.length_b   1.000
_cell.length_c   1.000
_cell.angle_alpha   90.00
_cell.angle_beta   90.00
_cell.angle_gamma   90.00
#
_symmetry.space_group_name_H-M   'P 1'
#
loop_
_entity.id
_entity.type
_entity.pdbx_description
1 polymer ?
#
loop_
_entity_poly.entity_id
_entity_poly.type
_entity_poly.pdbx_seq_one_letter_code
_entity_poly.pdbx_strand_id
1 'polypeptide(L)'
;MYEELYKRGETVGEAAERLKKLMTVLRSENGCPWDREQTHESLRRDMIEEAYEAVDAVDRNHMDNLEEELGDVILQVALHSEIAEENGEFTFASVMNRVTDKMIHRHPHVFNVSEEKNTENAVFSVDNVLEKWENTKRKEHEENTTTQSMQKIPRNFPALIRAEKVQKKAARVGFDWDDVAGAFQKIGEEAGELLEAYRNGDQVNMQEEIGDLLFAVVNAARFLKVDPEEALNFTSDKFIRRFGYVEEQAIKAGTRPEEMTLEEMDKLWDDAKRMEK
;
A
#
# COMPACT_ATOMS: atom_id res chain seq x y z
N MET A 1 29.04 -19.37 -22.25
CA MET A 1 28.81 -17.93 -22.47
C MET A 1 28.19 -17.26 -21.23
N TYR A 2 27.42 -17.98 -20.40
CA TYR A 2 26.75 -17.42 -19.21
C TYR A 2 27.16 -18.10 -17.88
N GLU A 3 28.34 -18.73 -17.84
CA GLU A 3 28.84 -19.47 -16.66
C GLU A 3 28.90 -18.61 -15.38
N GLU A 4 29.21 -17.33 -15.53
CA GLU A 4 29.25 -16.39 -14.42
C GLU A 4 27.89 -16.19 -13.74
N LEU A 5 26.78 -16.32 -14.46
CA LEU A 5 25.42 -16.17 -13.89
C LEU A 5 25.03 -17.33 -12.98
N TYR A 6 25.66 -18.49 -13.13
CA TYR A 6 25.43 -19.64 -12.25
C TYR A 6 26.24 -19.56 -10.95
N LYS A 7 27.22 -18.67 -10.88
CA LYS A 7 28.03 -18.47 -9.69
C LYS A 7 27.34 -17.43 -8.78
N ARG A 8 26.99 -17.84 -7.56
CA ARG A 8 26.38 -16.93 -6.57
C ARG A 8 27.39 -15.85 -6.15
N GLY A 9 26.92 -14.62 -6.01
CA GLY A 9 27.68 -13.55 -5.39
C GLY A 9 27.82 -13.77 -3.88
N GLU A 10 28.98 -13.46 -3.33
CA GLU A 10 29.26 -13.56 -1.90
C GLU A 10 29.01 -12.22 -1.17
N THR A 11 28.94 -11.14 -1.92
CA THR A 11 28.66 -9.78 -1.41
C THR A 11 27.40 -9.20 -2.06
N VAL A 12 26.80 -8.20 -1.40
CA VAL A 12 25.64 -7.47 -1.94
C VAL A 12 25.95 -6.85 -3.31
N GLY A 13 27.17 -6.31 -3.50
CA GLY A 13 27.61 -5.76 -4.80
C GLY A 13 27.61 -6.82 -5.88
N GLU A 14 28.25 -7.97 -5.64
CA GLU A 14 28.31 -9.07 -6.60
C GLU A 14 26.91 -9.61 -6.93
N ALA A 15 26.02 -9.72 -5.94
CA ALA A 15 24.66 -10.17 -6.15
C ALA A 15 23.85 -9.17 -7.01
N ALA A 16 24.00 -7.86 -6.76
CA ALA A 16 23.37 -6.80 -7.54
C ALA A 16 23.89 -6.76 -8.99
N GLU A 17 25.19 -6.88 -9.18
CA GLU A 17 25.81 -6.95 -10.52
C GLU A 17 25.33 -8.19 -11.29
N ARG A 18 25.24 -9.33 -10.60
CA ARG A 18 24.73 -10.57 -11.19
C ARG A 18 23.28 -10.44 -11.64
N LEU A 19 22.41 -9.82 -10.83
CA LEU A 19 21.02 -9.57 -11.18
C LEU A 19 20.94 -8.63 -12.39
N LYS A 20 21.66 -7.51 -12.37
CA LYS A 20 21.74 -6.57 -13.49
C LYS A 20 22.17 -7.26 -14.77
N LYS A 21 23.22 -8.09 -14.72
CA LYS A 21 23.70 -8.84 -15.85
C LYS A 21 22.67 -9.86 -16.36
N LEU A 22 21.91 -10.48 -15.47
CA LEU A 22 20.80 -11.36 -15.84
C LEU A 22 19.76 -10.60 -16.67
N MET A 23 19.34 -9.41 -16.24
CA MET A 23 18.37 -8.57 -16.96
C MET A 23 18.87 -8.21 -18.36
N THR A 24 20.12 -7.77 -18.46
CA THR A 24 20.76 -7.47 -19.77
C THR A 24 20.74 -8.69 -20.70
N VAL A 25 21.03 -9.89 -20.18
CA VAL A 25 21.03 -11.11 -20.98
C VAL A 25 19.60 -11.49 -21.40
N LEU A 26 18.63 -11.46 -20.50
CA LEU A 26 17.24 -11.80 -20.81
C LEU A 26 16.64 -10.85 -21.86
N ARG A 27 16.97 -9.57 -21.81
CA ARG A 27 16.49 -8.58 -22.78
C ARG A 27 17.33 -8.43 -24.03
N SER A 28 18.48 -9.13 -24.14
CA SER A 28 19.33 -9.11 -25.35
C SER A 28 18.62 -9.75 -26.55
N GLU A 29 19.16 -9.51 -27.76
CA GLU A 29 18.63 -10.04 -29.03
C GLU A 29 18.44 -11.57 -29.00
N ASN A 30 19.34 -12.30 -28.33
CA ASN A 30 19.29 -13.75 -28.19
C ASN A 30 18.74 -14.18 -26.82
N GLY A 31 18.14 -13.29 -26.06
CA GLY A 31 17.55 -13.53 -24.75
C GLY A 31 16.13 -14.09 -24.81
N CYS A 32 15.35 -13.81 -23.76
CA CYS A 32 13.97 -14.25 -23.67
C CYS A 32 13.02 -13.31 -24.46
N PRO A 33 12.26 -13.80 -25.43
CA PRO A 33 11.32 -12.96 -26.18
C PRO A 33 10.30 -12.24 -25.29
N TRP A 34 9.81 -12.89 -24.24
CA TRP A 34 8.85 -12.30 -23.31
C TRP A 34 9.45 -11.11 -22.55
N ASP A 35 10.64 -11.27 -21.96
CA ASP A 35 11.30 -10.18 -21.23
C ASP A 35 11.63 -9.00 -22.16
N ARG A 36 11.97 -9.28 -23.40
CA ARG A 36 12.32 -8.28 -24.39
C ARG A 36 11.15 -7.41 -24.84
N GLU A 37 9.94 -7.97 -24.82
CA GLU A 37 8.70 -7.24 -25.15
C GLU A 37 8.18 -6.39 -23.99
N GLN A 38 8.70 -6.57 -22.77
CA GLN A 38 8.21 -5.81 -21.62
C GLN A 38 8.53 -4.32 -21.72
N THR A 39 7.58 -3.50 -21.28
CA THR A 39 7.66 -2.05 -21.16
C THR A 39 7.35 -1.61 -19.74
N HIS A 40 7.63 -0.36 -19.39
CA HIS A 40 7.20 0.20 -18.11
C HIS A 40 5.69 0.07 -17.86
N GLU A 41 4.89 0.16 -18.93
CA GLU A 41 3.44 0.05 -18.86
C GLU A 41 2.97 -1.38 -18.62
N SER A 42 3.56 -2.37 -19.29
CA SER A 42 3.18 -3.78 -19.13
C SER A 42 3.47 -4.29 -17.72
N LEU A 43 4.60 -3.89 -17.13
CA LEU A 43 5.07 -4.31 -15.82
C LEU A 43 4.39 -3.60 -14.63
N ARG A 44 3.49 -2.62 -14.86
CA ARG A 44 2.83 -1.89 -13.77
C ARG A 44 2.03 -2.79 -12.84
N ARG A 45 1.40 -3.81 -13.40
CA ARG A 45 0.58 -4.75 -12.63
C ARG A 45 1.47 -5.66 -11.80
N ASP A 46 2.49 -6.22 -12.41
CA ASP A 46 3.42 -7.14 -11.78
C ASP A 46 4.11 -6.48 -10.57
N MET A 47 4.58 -5.24 -10.73
CA MET A 47 5.17 -4.46 -9.64
C MET A 47 4.24 -4.28 -8.43
N ILE A 48 2.93 -4.16 -8.65
CA ILE A 48 1.93 -4.05 -7.57
C ILE A 48 1.67 -5.44 -6.96
N GLU A 49 1.61 -6.48 -7.77
CA GLU A 49 1.36 -7.86 -7.38
C GLU A 49 2.47 -8.33 -6.43
N GLU A 50 3.74 -8.20 -6.81
CA GLU A 50 4.90 -8.55 -5.96
C GLU A 50 4.92 -7.75 -4.64
N ALA A 51 4.54 -6.46 -4.69
CA ALA A 51 4.45 -5.67 -3.47
C ALA A 51 3.35 -6.16 -2.51
N TYR A 52 2.21 -6.64 -3.03
CA TYR A 52 1.14 -7.21 -2.21
C TYR A 52 1.50 -8.60 -1.68
N GLU A 53 2.21 -9.43 -2.46
CA GLU A 53 2.68 -10.73 -2.04
C GLU A 53 3.70 -10.61 -0.90
N ALA A 54 4.62 -9.62 -1.00
CA ALA A 54 5.52 -9.28 0.10
C ALA A 54 4.76 -8.85 1.37
N VAL A 55 3.68 -8.06 1.25
CA VAL A 55 2.84 -7.65 2.39
C VAL A 55 2.12 -8.87 2.98
N ASP A 56 1.54 -9.74 2.16
CA ASP A 56 0.86 -10.98 2.61
C ASP A 56 1.84 -11.90 3.37
N ALA A 57 3.09 -12.02 2.90
CA ALA A 57 4.12 -12.77 3.59
C ALA A 57 4.45 -12.21 4.99
N VAL A 58 4.43 -10.87 5.14
CA VAL A 58 4.57 -10.19 6.44
C VAL A 58 3.38 -10.51 7.35
N ASP A 59 2.15 -10.37 6.84
CA ASP A 59 0.92 -10.58 7.60
C ASP A 59 0.79 -12.02 8.11
N ARG A 60 1.25 -12.98 7.32
CA ARG A 60 1.32 -14.41 7.70
C ARG A 60 2.53 -14.78 8.54
N ASN A 61 3.44 -13.83 8.81
CA ASN A 61 4.70 -14.09 9.51
C ASN A 61 5.53 -15.22 8.87
N HIS A 62 5.57 -15.27 7.53
CA HIS A 62 6.25 -16.30 6.75
C HIS A 62 7.54 -15.76 6.13
N MET A 63 8.65 -15.86 6.88
CA MET A 63 9.92 -15.20 6.53
C MET A 63 10.58 -15.74 5.26
N ASP A 64 10.46 -17.04 4.97
CA ASP A 64 11.02 -17.63 3.74
C ASP A 64 10.31 -17.08 2.50
N ASN A 65 8.98 -16.95 2.56
CA ASN A 65 8.20 -16.33 1.49
C ASN A 65 8.50 -14.83 1.36
N LEU A 66 8.69 -14.13 2.49
CA LEU A 66 9.07 -12.72 2.46
C LEU A 66 10.42 -12.49 1.77
N GLU A 67 11.40 -13.40 1.95
CA GLU A 67 12.69 -13.34 1.23
C GLU A 67 12.49 -13.49 -0.28
N GLU A 68 11.62 -14.41 -0.70
CA GLU A 68 11.26 -14.65 -2.10
C GLU A 68 10.60 -13.42 -2.71
N GLU A 69 9.51 -12.93 -2.12
CA GLU A 69 8.73 -11.80 -2.64
C GLU A 69 9.53 -10.47 -2.66
N LEU A 70 10.38 -10.24 -1.66
CA LEU A 70 11.32 -9.11 -1.71
C LEU A 70 12.33 -9.26 -2.86
N GLY A 71 12.72 -10.48 -3.20
CA GLY A 71 13.52 -10.79 -4.38
C GLY A 71 12.79 -10.38 -5.66
N ASP A 72 11.50 -10.69 -5.78
CA ASP A 72 10.68 -10.38 -6.94
C ASP A 72 10.39 -8.87 -7.06
N VAL A 73 10.19 -8.15 -5.94
CA VAL A 73 10.17 -6.68 -5.95
C VAL A 73 11.51 -6.10 -6.47
N ILE A 74 12.66 -6.64 -6.05
CA ILE A 74 13.97 -6.20 -6.56
C ILE A 74 14.13 -6.56 -8.03
N LEU A 75 13.61 -7.71 -8.49
CA LEU A 75 13.58 -8.10 -9.90
C LEU A 75 12.81 -7.06 -10.74
N GLN A 76 11.62 -6.63 -10.29
CA GLN A 76 10.84 -5.58 -10.96
C GLN A 76 11.64 -4.27 -11.08
N VAL A 77 12.33 -3.86 -10.00
CA VAL A 77 13.19 -2.67 -10.02
C VAL A 77 14.33 -2.82 -11.01
N ALA A 78 14.98 -3.98 -11.07
CA ALA A 78 16.08 -4.25 -11.98
C ALA A 78 15.61 -4.27 -13.45
N LEU A 79 14.45 -4.88 -13.73
CA LEU A 79 13.86 -4.95 -15.07
C LEU A 79 13.43 -3.57 -15.59
N HIS A 80 12.75 -2.77 -14.78
CA HIS A 80 12.44 -1.38 -15.08
C HIS A 80 13.73 -0.55 -15.34
N SER A 81 14.79 -0.81 -14.58
CA SER A 81 16.06 -0.09 -14.75
C SER A 81 16.78 -0.49 -16.05
N GLU A 82 16.68 -1.76 -16.46
CA GLU A 82 17.26 -2.22 -17.75
C GLU A 82 16.53 -1.58 -18.92
N ILE A 83 15.18 -1.54 -18.89
CA ILE A 83 14.37 -0.85 -19.91
C ILE A 83 14.77 0.62 -20.02
N ALA A 84 14.93 1.31 -18.89
CA ALA A 84 15.34 2.71 -18.87
C ALA A 84 16.78 2.92 -19.40
N GLU A 85 17.71 2.01 -19.10
CA GLU A 85 19.09 2.05 -19.56
C GLU A 85 19.16 1.83 -21.08
N GLU A 86 18.37 0.93 -21.65
CA GLU A 86 18.22 0.73 -23.10
C GLU A 86 17.75 2.02 -23.79
N ASN A 87 16.91 2.81 -23.15
CA ASN A 87 16.40 4.08 -23.63
C ASN A 87 17.34 5.28 -23.34
N GLY A 88 18.43 5.06 -22.61
CA GLY A 88 19.38 6.11 -22.24
C GLY A 88 18.86 7.07 -21.15
N GLU A 89 17.93 6.64 -20.32
CA GLU A 89 17.27 7.48 -19.30
C GLU A 89 17.97 7.39 -17.94
N PHE A 90 18.05 6.21 -17.34
CA PHE A 90 18.71 5.96 -16.05
C PHE A 90 19.16 4.50 -15.92
N THR A 91 19.98 4.21 -14.91
CA THR A 91 20.55 2.88 -14.67
C THR A 91 20.12 2.32 -13.30
N PHE A 92 20.24 1.00 -13.10
CA PHE A 92 20.02 0.36 -11.81
C PHE A 92 20.89 0.97 -10.70
N ALA A 93 22.18 1.25 -10.99
CA ALA A 93 23.07 1.93 -10.05
C ALA A 93 22.58 3.34 -9.69
N SER A 94 22.05 4.10 -10.65
CA SER A 94 21.52 5.44 -10.38
C SER A 94 20.25 5.42 -9.51
N VAL A 95 19.40 4.39 -9.64
CA VAL A 95 18.23 4.18 -8.78
C VAL A 95 18.66 3.99 -7.33
N MET A 96 19.65 3.09 -7.09
CA MET A 96 20.17 2.83 -5.74
C MET A 96 20.86 4.06 -5.14
N ASN A 97 21.70 4.76 -5.89
CA ASN A 97 22.36 5.98 -5.42
C ASN A 97 21.33 7.07 -5.07
N ARG A 98 20.37 7.31 -5.96
CA ARG A 98 19.35 8.35 -5.75
C ARG A 98 18.48 8.11 -4.51
N VAL A 99 18.13 6.88 -4.21
CA VAL A 99 17.38 6.58 -2.98
C VAL A 99 18.26 6.74 -1.74
N THR A 100 19.53 6.36 -1.82
CA THR A 100 20.51 6.54 -0.74
C THR A 100 20.73 8.03 -0.43
N ASP A 101 21.02 8.83 -1.43
CA ASP A 101 21.20 10.29 -1.29
C ASP A 101 19.96 10.96 -0.70
N LYS A 102 18.79 10.57 -1.20
CA LYS A 102 17.51 11.03 -0.66
C LYS A 102 17.34 10.68 0.83
N MET A 103 17.70 9.46 1.24
CA MET A 103 17.61 9.04 2.65
C MET A 103 18.61 9.81 3.53
N ILE A 104 19.84 10.00 3.09
CA ILE A 104 20.84 10.81 3.78
C ILE A 104 20.32 12.25 3.97
N HIS A 105 19.81 12.87 2.88
CA HIS A 105 19.30 14.24 2.93
C HIS A 105 18.09 14.40 3.87
N ARG A 106 17.21 13.41 3.93
CA ARG A 106 16.00 13.44 4.78
C ARG A 106 16.25 13.06 6.25
N HIS A 107 17.47 12.62 6.59
CA HIS A 107 17.86 12.26 7.96
C HIS A 107 19.04 13.13 8.46
N PRO A 108 18.94 14.47 8.42
CA PRO A 108 20.02 15.36 8.85
C PRO A 108 20.39 15.14 10.34
N HIS A 109 19.44 14.72 11.15
CA HIS A 109 19.67 14.38 12.56
C HIS A 109 20.60 13.16 12.76
N VAL A 110 20.80 12.34 11.73
CA VAL A 110 21.74 11.20 11.74
C VAL A 110 23.07 11.57 11.07
N PHE A 111 23.01 12.26 9.93
CA PHE A 111 24.16 12.45 9.04
C PHE A 111 24.84 13.81 9.17
N ASN A 112 24.11 14.89 9.59
CA ASN A 112 24.68 16.24 9.77
C ASN A 112 25.01 16.53 11.24
N VAL A 113 26.00 15.84 11.76
CA VAL A 113 26.40 15.92 13.18
C VAL A 113 27.00 17.28 13.60
N SER A 114 27.31 18.18 12.66
CA SER A 114 28.04 19.43 12.93
C SER A 114 27.17 20.65 13.25
N GLU A 115 25.91 20.70 12.84
CA GLU A 115 25.06 21.88 13.02
C GLU A 115 24.08 21.80 14.20
N GLU A 116 23.72 20.60 14.67
CA GLU A 116 22.74 20.40 15.75
C GLU A 116 23.36 20.04 17.13
N LYS A 117 24.67 19.92 17.26
CA LYS A 117 25.35 19.66 18.55
C LYS A 117 25.22 20.77 19.59
N ASN A 118 24.62 21.91 19.26
CA ASN A 118 24.42 23.03 20.19
C ASN A 118 23.09 23.01 20.95
N THR A 119 22.28 21.96 20.80
CA THR A 119 21.11 21.75 21.65
C THR A 119 21.28 20.44 22.41
N GLU A 120 21.95 20.53 23.56
CA GLU A 120 22.23 19.40 24.47
C GLU A 120 20.99 18.67 25.02
N ASN A 121 19.77 18.96 24.52
CA ASN A 121 18.51 18.36 24.96
C ASN A 121 17.44 18.22 23.85
N ALA A 122 17.80 18.09 22.58
CA ALA A 122 16.79 17.79 21.57
C ALA A 122 16.35 16.32 21.72
N VAL A 123 15.32 16.07 22.50
CA VAL A 123 14.60 14.78 22.49
C VAL A 123 14.00 14.61 21.10
N PHE A 124 14.63 13.80 20.26
CA PHE A 124 14.09 13.41 18.97
C PHE A 124 12.89 12.47 19.19
N SER A 125 11.70 13.05 19.33
CA SER A 125 10.49 12.23 19.27
C SER A 125 10.23 11.79 17.82
N VAL A 126 9.58 10.65 17.66
CA VAL A 126 9.17 10.14 16.34
C VAL A 126 8.37 11.21 15.56
N ASP A 127 7.49 11.94 16.27
CA ASP A 127 6.65 12.98 15.66
C ASP A 127 7.49 14.13 15.09
N ASN A 128 8.51 14.59 15.83
CA ASN A 128 9.40 15.65 15.36
C ASN A 128 10.25 15.23 14.15
N VAL A 129 10.65 13.96 14.09
CA VAL A 129 11.38 13.40 12.93
C VAL A 129 10.47 13.34 11.71
N LEU A 130 9.24 12.87 11.87
CA LEU A 130 8.25 12.79 10.79
C LEU A 130 7.86 14.17 10.26
N GLU A 131 7.71 15.17 11.14
CA GLU A 131 7.43 16.53 10.73
C GLU A 131 8.58 17.15 9.92
N LYS A 132 9.82 17.02 10.40
CA LYS A 132 11.02 17.48 9.67
C LYS A 132 11.13 16.80 8.31
N TRP A 133 10.90 15.49 8.25
CA TRP A 133 10.95 14.72 7.01
C TRP A 133 9.94 15.19 5.96
N GLU A 134 8.69 15.41 6.38
CA GLU A 134 7.65 15.94 5.47
C GLU A 134 7.96 17.37 5.01
N ASN A 135 8.48 18.22 5.90
CA ASN A 135 8.88 19.59 5.55
C ASN A 135 10.02 19.60 4.52
N THR A 136 10.99 18.69 4.66
CA THR A 136 12.08 18.52 3.69
C THR A 136 11.52 18.06 2.35
N LYS A 137 10.62 17.08 2.36
CA LYS A 137 9.95 16.56 1.16
C LYS A 137 9.14 17.65 0.42
N ARG A 138 8.44 18.52 1.16
CA ARG A 138 7.69 19.63 0.56
C ARG A 138 8.62 20.63 -0.14
N LYS A 139 9.78 20.93 0.46
CA LYS A 139 10.81 21.80 -0.15
C LYS A 139 11.39 21.18 -1.41
N GLU A 140 11.75 19.89 -1.38
CA GLU A 140 12.29 19.15 -2.55
C GLU A 140 11.32 19.18 -3.74
N HIS A 141 10.01 19.20 -3.49
CA HIS A 141 8.98 19.16 -4.53
C HIS A 141 8.41 20.54 -4.89
N GLU A 142 8.95 21.64 -4.34
CA GLU A 142 8.47 23.02 -4.56
C GLU A 142 6.94 23.15 -4.33
N GLU A 143 6.42 22.47 -3.28
CA GLU A 143 4.99 22.50 -2.98
C GLU A 143 4.60 23.79 -2.28
N ASN A 144 3.97 24.69 -3.02
CA ASN A 144 3.55 26.01 -2.52
C ASN A 144 2.16 25.97 -1.85
N THR A 145 1.33 24.97 -2.16
CA THR A 145 -0.01 24.83 -1.58
C THR A 145 -0.30 23.40 -1.12
N THR A 146 -1.17 23.27 -0.13
CA THR A 146 -1.63 21.95 0.34
C THR A 146 -2.35 21.18 -0.77
N THR A 147 -3.12 21.87 -1.61
CA THR A 147 -3.80 21.25 -2.76
C THR A 147 -2.80 20.62 -3.73
N GLN A 148 -1.70 21.31 -4.06
CA GLN A 148 -0.64 20.73 -4.90
C GLN A 148 -0.05 19.48 -4.25
N SER A 149 0.15 19.50 -2.94
CA SER A 149 0.61 18.33 -2.19
C SER A 149 -0.38 17.16 -2.25
N MET A 150 -1.70 17.44 -2.16
CA MET A 150 -2.75 16.42 -2.29
C MET A 150 -2.82 15.85 -3.72
N GLN A 151 -2.69 16.68 -4.75
CA GLN A 151 -2.73 16.28 -6.15
C GLN A 151 -1.56 15.35 -6.54
N LYS A 152 -0.43 15.41 -5.84
CA LYS A 152 0.71 14.50 -6.02
C LYS A 152 0.50 13.10 -5.44
N ILE A 153 -0.58 12.88 -4.68
CA ILE A 153 -0.93 11.54 -4.22
C ILE A 153 -1.40 10.72 -5.43
N PRO A 154 -0.71 9.62 -5.78
CA PRO A 154 -1.05 8.84 -6.95
C PRO A 154 -2.51 8.37 -6.92
N ARG A 155 -3.18 8.45 -8.07
CA ARG A 155 -4.58 8.00 -8.20
C ARG A 155 -4.72 6.47 -8.11
N ASN A 156 -3.64 5.76 -8.38
CA ASN A 156 -3.58 4.31 -8.39
C ASN A 156 -3.39 3.68 -7.00
N PHE A 157 -3.28 4.48 -5.93
CA PHE A 157 -3.34 3.93 -4.58
C PHE A 157 -4.70 3.28 -4.33
N PRO A 158 -4.76 2.22 -3.47
CA PRO A 158 -6.01 1.75 -2.90
C PRO A 158 -6.82 2.92 -2.35
N ALA A 159 -8.14 2.90 -2.55
CA ALA A 159 -8.97 4.09 -2.36
C ALA A 159 -8.96 4.59 -0.89
N LEU A 160 -8.96 3.67 0.08
CA LEU A 160 -8.95 4.02 1.51
C LEU A 160 -7.60 4.61 1.92
N ILE A 161 -6.49 4.03 1.45
CA ILE A 161 -5.14 4.58 1.67
C ILE A 161 -5.03 5.99 1.06
N ARG A 162 -5.56 6.18 -0.16
CA ARG A 162 -5.56 7.49 -0.80
C ARG A 162 -6.37 8.51 -0.03
N ALA A 163 -7.57 8.15 0.42
CA ALA A 163 -8.44 9.00 1.23
C ALA A 163 -7.75 9.43 2.52
N GLU A 164 -7.16 8.49 3.25
CA GLU A 164 -6.41 8.77 4.48
C GLU A 164 -5.24 9.76 4.24
N LYS A 165 -4.46 9.55 3.16
CA LYS A 165 -3.36 10.45 2.81
C LYS A 165 -3.83 11.87 2.49
N VAL A 166 -4.97 12.03 1.81
CA VAL A 166 -5.58 13.34 1.52
C VAL A 166 -6.00 14.01 2.81
N GLN A 167 -6.70 13.30 3.68
CA GLN A 167 -7.16 13.82 4.98
C GLN A 167 -6.00 14.22 5.89
N LYS A 168 -4.94 13.40 5.98
CA LYS A 168 -3.73 13.74 6.74
C LYS A 168 -3.08 15.06 6.27
N LYS A 169 -3.15 15.37 4.97
CA LYS A 169 -2.63 16.63 4.46
C LYS A 169 -3.52 17.83 4.81
N ALA A 170 -4.85 17.65 4.83
CA ALA A 170 -5.80 18.67 5.29
C ALA A 170 -5.63 18.95 6.79
N ALA A 171 -5.57 17.92 7.60
CA ALA A 171 -5.41 18.02 9.05
C ALA A 171 -4.16 18.82 9.46
N ARG A 172 -3.04 18.66 8.74
CA ARG A 172 -1.78 19.39 9.02
C ARG A 172 -1.88 20.90 8.89
N VAL A 173 -2.83 21.40 8.14
CA VAL A 173 -3.06 22.86 8.01
C VAL A 173 -4.22 23.36 8.86
N GLY A 174 -4.67 22.53 9.81
CA GLY A 174 -5.75 22.88 10.74
C GLY A 174 -7.15 22.65 10.18
N PHE A 175 -7.28 22.00 9.00
CA PHE A 175 -8.59 21.58 8.49
C PHE A 175 -8.92 20.19 9.01
N ASP A 176 -9.31 20.12 10.27
CA ASP A 176 -9.62 18.90 11.00
C ASP A 176 -10.59 19.20 12.16
N TRP A 177 -11.24 18.15 12.68
CA TRP A 177 -12.00 18.23 13.91
C TRP A 177 -11.08 18.15 15.14
N ASP A 178 -11.57 18.67 16.28
CA ASP A 178 -10.83 18.61 17.54
C ASP A 178 -10.70 17.18 18.07
N ASP A 179 -11.71 16.35 17.79
CA ASP A 179 -11.74 14.94 18.20
C ASP A 179 -12.52 14.04 17.23
N VAL A 180 -12.57 12.74 17.53
CA VAL A 180 -13.25 11.74 16.71
C VAL A 180 -14.78 11.91 16.65
N ALA A 181 -15.38 12.65 17.57
CA ALA A 181 -16.85 12.84 17.61
C ALA A 181 -17.36 13.53 16.34
N GLY A 182 -16.61 14.51 15.81
CA GLY A 182 -16.93 15.15 14.54
C GLY A 182 -16.95 14.17 13.36
N ALA A 183 -15.99 13.23 13.31
CA ALA A 183 -15.99 12.20 12.29
C ALA A 183 -17.17 11.24 12.39
N PHE A 184 -17.54 10.81 13.60
CA PHE A 184 -18.73 9.97 13.82
C PHE A 184 -20.03 10.70 13.47
N GLN A 185 -20.14 11.99 13.78
CA GLN A 185 -21.30 12.79 13.38
C GLN A 185 -21.43 12.84 11.84
N LYS A 186 -20.32 13.03 11.14
CA LYS A 186 -20.29 13.06 9.67
C LYS A 186 -20.69 11.71 9.07
N ILE A 187 -20.24 10.58 9.64
CA ILE A 187 -20.71 9.24 9.21
C ILE A 187 -22.24 9.13 9.30
N GLY A 188 -22.85 9.64 10.39
CA GLY A 188 -24.30 9.64 10.55
C GLY A 188 -25.02 10.53 9.53
N GLU A 189 -24.46 11.68 9.22
CA GLU A 189 -24.95 12.60 8.19
C GLU A 189 -24.94 11.96 6.80
N GLU A 190 -23.80 11.45 6.34
CA GLU A 190 -23.65 10.81 5.02
C GLU A 190 -24.52 9.55 4.87
N ALA A 191 -24.68 8.77 5.95
CA ALA A 191 -25.60 7.64 5.94
C ALA A 191 -27.06 8.09 5.76
N GLY A 192 -27.43 9.23 6.33
CA GLY A 192 -28.75 9.84 6.17
C GLY A 192 -28.99 10.33 4.74
N GLU A 193 -28.01 11.01 4.15
CA GLU A 193 -28.07 11.54 2.78
C GLU A 193 -28.11 10.41 1.74
N LEU A 194 -27.34 9.34 1.95
CA LEU A 194 -27.44 8.12 1.14
C LEU A 194 -28.85 7.49 1.16
N LEU A 195 -29.46 7.42 2.35
CA LEU A 195 -30.82 6.89 2.51
C LEU A 195 -31.87 7.78 1.80
N GLU A 196 -31.67 9.09 1.80
CA GLU A 196 -32.54 10.03 1.08
C GLU A 196 -32.37 9.89 -0.44
N ALA A 197 -31.14 9.83 -0.94
CA ALA A 197 -30.82 9.57 -2.35
C ALA A 197 -31.45 8.26 -2.84
N TYR A 198 -31.38 7.20 -2.01
CA TYR A 198 -32.02 5.91 -2.28
C TYR A 198 -33.54 6.03 -2.41
N ARG A 199 -34.21 6.73 -1.47
CA ARG A 199 -35.67 6.95 -1.49
C ARG A 199 -36.14 7.73 -2.70
N ASN A 200 -35.30 8.64 -3.19
CA ASN A 200 -35.58 9.46 -4.38
C ASN A 200 -35.25 8.74 -5.69
N GLY A 201 -34.61 7.59 -5.66
CA GLY A 201 -34.16 6.85 -6.83
C GLY A 201 -33.03 7.54 -7.61
N ASP A 202 -32.29 8.46 -6.96
CA ASP A 202 -31.22 9.24 -7.56
C ASP A 202 -29.89 8.46 -7.56
N GLN A 203 -29.66 7.74 -8.64
CA GLN A 203 -28.47 6.88 -8.78
C GLN A 203 -27.14 7.67 -8.74
N VAL A 204 -27.14 8.89 -9.25
CA VAL A 204 -25.92 9.74 -9.27
C VAL A 204 -25.59 10.17 -7.86
N ASN A 205 -26.57 10.66 -7.13
CA ASN A 205 -26.41 11.08 -5.74
C ASN A 205 -26.07 9.90 -4.83
N MET A 206 -26.68 8.72 -5.02
CA MET A 206 -26.31 7.51 -4.28
C MET A 206 -24.82 7.16 -4.43
N GLN A 207 -24.25 7.33 -5.63
CA GLN A 207 -22.81 7.09 -5.85
C GLN A 207 -21.93 8.11 -5.10
N GLU A 208 -22.35 9.37 -5.07
CA GLU A 208 -21.66 10.45 -4.36
C GLU A 208 -21.68 10.17 -2.85
N GLU A 209 -22.86 9.94 -2.27
CA GLU A 209 -23.03 9.71 -0.82
C GLU A 209 -22.33 8.44 -0.31
N ILE A 210 -22.27 7.37 -1.13
CA ILE A 210 -21.44 6.20 -0.78
C ILE A 210 -19.97 6.60 -0.69
N GLY A 211 -19.49 7.43 -1.60
CA GLY A 211 -18.12 7.95 -1.59
C GLY A 211 -17.83 8.76 -0.33
N ASP A 212 -18.75 9.68 0.03
CA ASP A 212 -18.61 10.56 1.18
C ASP A 212 -18.71 9.78 2.50
N LEU A 213 -19.61 8.81 2.59
CA LEU A 213 -19.68 7.89 3.72
C LEU A 213 -18.38 7.11 3.93
N LEU A 214 -17.80 6.53 2.87
CA LEU A 214 -16.52 5.83 2.95
C LEU A 214 -15.40 6.78 3.37
N PHE A 215 -15.40 8.00 2.86
CA PHE A 215 -14.42 9.03 3.22
C PHE A 215 -14.54 9.45 4.68
N ALA A 216 -15.75 9.60 5.21
CA ALA A 216 -16.00 9.88 6.63
C ALA A 216 -15.56 8.72 7.54
N VAL A 217 -15.79 7.46 7.12
CA VAL A 217 -15.31 6.27 7.85
C VAL A 217 -13.78 6.23 7.91
N VAL A 218 -13.10 6.50 6.80
CA VAL A 218 -11.62 6.59 6.76
C VAL A 218 -11.12 7.67 7.72
N ASN A 219 -11.83 8.79 7.83
CA ASN A 219 -11.44 9.85 8.74
C ASN A 219 -11.59 9.45 10.21
N ALA A 220 -12.66 8.74 10.56
CA ALA A 220 -12.80 8.17 11.90
C ALA A 220 -11.67 7.16 12.21
N ALA A 221 -11.33 6.29 11.26
CA ALA A 221 -10.22 5.35 11.39
C ALA A 221 -8.88 6.08 11.66
N ARG A 222 -8.62 7.19 10.95
CA ARG A 222 -7.44 8.04 11.15
C ARG A 222 -7.35 8.58 12.59
N PHE A 223 -8.45 9.08 13.16
CA PHE A 223 -8.51 9.54 14.56
C PHE A 223 -8.24 8.40 15.55
N LEU A 224 -8.76 7.22 15.25
CA LEU A 224 -8.59 6.01 16.07
C LEU A 224 -7.21 5.36 15.87
N LYS A 225 -6.38 5.85 14.95
CA LYS A 225 -5.09 5.28 14.56
C LYS A 225 -5.22 3.82 14.07
N VAL A 226 -6.29 3.53 13.36
CA VAL A 226 -6.55 2.26 12.70
C VAL A 226 -6.29 2.43 11.21
N ASP A 227 -5.54 1.51 10.60
CA ASP A 227 -5.40 1.47 9.16
C ASP A 227 -6.73 0.99 8.53
N PRO A 228 -7.39 1.80 7.69
CA PRO A 228 -8.70 1.44 7.15
C PRO A 228 -8.65 0.33 6.09
N GLU A 229 -7.54 0.21 5.34
CA GLU A 229 -7.34 -0.83 4.33
C GLU A 229 -7.16 -2.19 5.02
N GLU A 230 -6.26 -2.26 6.01
CA GLU A 230 -6.01 -3.45 6.83
C GLU A 230 -7.28 -3.88 7.57
N ALA A 231 -7.99 -2.95 8.19
CA ALA A 231 -9.23 -3.24 8.93
C ALA A 231 -10.32 -3.85 8.04
N LEU A 232 -10.43 -3.37 6.77
CA LEU A 232 -11.39 -3.92 5.82
C LEU A 232 -10.96 -5.28 5.30
N ASN A 233 -9.66 -5.49 5.03
CA ASN A 233 -9.11 -6.79 4.65
C ASN A 233 -9.33 -7.83 5.76
N PHE A 234 -9.02 -7.49 7.01
CA PHE A 234 -9.29 -8.35 8.17
C PHE A 234 -10.78 -8.75 8.28
N THR A 235 -11.68 -7.81 7.97
CA THR A 235 -13.11 -8.09 7.97
C THR A 235 -13.52 -8.99 6.80
N SER A 236 -12.90 -8.84 5.65
CA SER A 236 -13.11 -9.71 4.48
C SER A 236 -12.66 -11.14 4.77
N ASP A 237 -11.48 -11.31 5.35
CA ASP A 237 -10.95 -12.64 5.75
C ASP A 237 -11.84 -13.30 6.81
N LYS A 238 -12.29 -12.51 7.79
CA LYS A 238 -13.25 -12.97 8.80
C LYS A 238 -14.57 -13.44 8.15
N PHE A 239 -15.03 -12.72 7.12
CA PHE A 239 -16.23 -13.11 6.38
C PHE A 239 -15.98 -14.43 5.64
N ILE A 240 -14.89 -14.55 4.89
CA ILE A 240 -14.52 -15.76 4.15
C ILE A 240 -14.44 -16.97 5.07
N ARG A 241 -13.76 -16.83 6.22
CA ARG A 241 -13.61 -17.91 7.20
C ARG A 241 -14.97 -18.36 7.76
N ARG A 242 -15.84 -17.43 8.11
CA ARG A 242 -17.19 -17.75 8.63
C ARG A 242 -18.07 -18.37 7.56
N PHE A 243 -18.01 -17.86 6.34
CA PHE A 243 -18.75 -18.42 5.22
C PHE A 243 -18.28 -19.84 4.87
N GLY A 244 -16.97 -20.09 4.95
CA GLY A 244 -16.42 -21.44 4.82
C GLY A 244 -16.99 -22.43 5.84
N TYR A 245 -17.24 -21.99 7.08
CA TYR A 245 -17.95 -22.82 8.06
C TYR A 245 -19.40 -23.11 7.63
N VAL A 246 -20.10 -22.12 7.09
CA VAL A 246 -21.49 -22.31 6.57
C VAL A 246 -21.47 -23.36 5.44
N GLU A 247 -20.56 -23.23 4.48
CA GLU A 247 -20.40 -24.21 3.38
C GLU A 247 -20.09 -25.62 3.90
N GLU A 248 -19.16 -25.74 4.86
CA GLU A 248 -18.79 -27.03 5.43
C GLU A 248 -19.97 -27.71 6.11
N GLN A 249 -20.80 -26.96 6.87
CA GLN A 249 -21.98 -27.51 7.53
C GLN A 249 -23.09 -27.88 6.52
N ALA A 250 -23.27 -27.07 5.46
CA ALA A 250 -24.21 -27.41 4.37
C ALA A 250 -23.81 -28.73 3.70
N ILE A 251 -22.54 -28.90 3.36
CA ILE A 251 -22.01 -30.14 2.75
C ILE A 251 -22.23 -31.33 3.70
N LYS A 252 -21.96 -31.20 5.00
CA LYS A 252 -22.19 -32.24 6.01
C LYS A 252 -23.67 -32.62 6.13
N ALA A 253 -24.57 -31.68 5.90
CA ALA A 253 -26.02 -31.89 5.88
C ALA A 253 -26.53 -32.48 4.55
N GLY A 254 -25.64 -32.67 3.55
CA GLY A 254 -26.01 -33.20 2.23
C GLY A 254 -26.70 -32.17 1.33
N THR A 255 -26.50 -30.88 1.58
CA THR A 255 -27.06 -29.77 0.79
C THR A 255 -25.95 -28.79 0.35
N ARG A 256 -26.30 -27.72 -0.33
CA ARG A 256 -25.40 -26.64 -0.74
C ARG A 256 -25.96 -25.29 -0.28
N PRO A 257 -25.11 -24.28 -0.09
CA PRO A 257 -25.59 -22.95 0.29
C PRO A 257 -26.68 -22.38 -0.64
N GLU A 258 -26.59 -22.67 -1.96
CA GLU A 258 -27.59 -22.21 -2.94
C GLU A 258 -28.98 -22.87 -2.76
N GLU A 259 -29.06 -23.99 -2.04
CA GLU A 259 -30.29 -24.73 -1.74
C GLU A 259 -30.86 -24.37 -0.37
N MET A 260 -30.13 -23.54 0.43
CA MET A 260 -30.53 -23.12 1.75
C MET A 260 -31.24 -21.76 1.72
N THR A 261 -32.10 -21.56 2.69
CA THR A 261 -32.67 -20.23 2.96
C THR A 261 -31.66 -19.34 3.67
N LEU A 262 -31.81 -18.03 3.55
CA LEU A 262 -30.97 -17.08 4.29
C LEU A 262 -31.04 -17.32 5.80
N GLU A 263 -32.21 -17.67 6.33
CA GLU A 263 -32.42 -17.94 7.75
C GLU A 263 -31.65 -19.19 8.25
N GLU A 264 -31.53 -20.21 7.41
CA GLU A 264 -30.73 -21.40 7.72
C GLU A 264 -29.23 -21.08 7.70
N MET A 265 -28.76 -20.34 6.70
CA MET A 265 -27.37 -19.89 6.63
C MET A 265 -27.00 -18.94 7.80
N ASP A 266 -27.92 -18.05 8.20
CA ASP A 266 -27.68 -17.10 9.29
C ASP A 266 -27.52 -17.81 10.65
N LYS A 267 -28.24 -18.92 10.88
CA LYS A 267 -28.02 -19.77 12.06
C LYS A 267 -26.61 -20.35 12.10
N LEU A 268 -26.13 -20.88 10.97
CA LEU A 268 -24.78 -21.41 10.86
C LEU A 268 -23.73 -20.31 11.01
N TRP A 269 -24.00 -19.12 10.47
CA TRP A 269 -23.15 -17.95 10.64
C TRP A 269 -23.04 -17.51 12.11
N ASP A 270 -24.13 -17.55 12.86
CA ASP A 270 -24.12 -17.26 14.30
C ASP A 270 -23.40 -18.35 15.10
N ASP A 271 -23.44 -19.59 14.65
CA ASP A 271 -22.64 -20.67 15.24
C ASP A 271 -21.14 -20.42 15.00
N ALA A 272 -20.73 -20.05 13.78
CA ALA A 272 -19.36 -19.67 13.46
C ALA A 272 -18.83 -18.55 14.37
N LYS A 273 -19.63 -17.49 14.60
CA LYS A 273 -19.28 -16.40 15.54
C LYS A 273 -19.09 -16.88 16.97
N ARG A 274 -19.84 -17.88 17.41
CA ARG A 274 -19.73 -18.43 18.78
C ARG A 274 -18.46 -19.24 18.97
N MET A 275 -17.98 -19.89 17.91
CA MET A 275 -16.74 -20.69 17.94
C MET A 275 -15.47 -19.84 17.95
N GLU A 276 -15.55 -18.58 17.54
CA GLU A 276 -14.42 -17.64 17.54
C GLU A 276 -14.23 -16.90 18.87
N LYS A 277 -15.14 -17.05 19.83
CA LYS A 277 -15.06 -16.46 21.18
C LYS A 277 -14.47 -17.44 22.17
#